data_0b395e52a280d0e2c8dbf2bf46870cf8
#
_entry.id   0b395e52a280d0e2c8dbf2bf46870cf8
#
_cell.length_a   1.000
_cell.length_b   1.000
_cell.length_c   1.000
_cell.angle_alpha   90.00
_cell.angle_beta   90.00
_cell.angle_gamma   90.00
#
_symmetry.space_group_name_H-M   'P 1'
#
loop_
_entity.id
_entity.type
_entity.pdbx_description
1 polymer ?
#
loop_
_entity_poly.entity_id
_entity_poly.type
_entity_poly.pdbx_seq_one_letter_code
_entity_poly.pdbx_strand_id
1 'polypeptide(L)'
;MDAHGDRPTRRGTGARRAPALLVPALALAAAALLAARIAFDSDTFQHCRYLGPSLRMHVTSWAGLACAVAALLTYVRHRTRPGGAPAPGRRLASASALLTLPVLALLALSVYWLHAPDPSGGHDCSGLLPLLPGPRF
;
A
#
# COMPACT_ATOMS: atom_id res chain seq x y z
N MET A 1 -11.06 23.72 -59.00
CA MET A 1 -12.11 23.42 -58.01
C MET A 1 -11.60 22.26 -57.19
N ASP A 2 -10.76 22.55 -56.16
CA ASP A 2 -10.14 21.54 -55.31
C ASP A 2 -10.80 21.56 -53.95
N ALA A 3 -11.68 20.56 -53.70
CA ALA A 3 -12.32 20.35 -52.43
C ALA A 3 -11.31 19.66 -51.49
N HIS A 4 -10.55 20.45 -50.73
CA HIS A 4 -9.70 19.96 -49.63
C HIS A 4 -10.59 19.53 -48.46
N GLY A 5 -10.90 18.24 -48.42
CA GLY A 5 -11.62 17.60 -47.31
C GLY A 5 -10.76 17.59 -46.06
N ASP A 6 -11.00 18.55 -45.20
CA ASP A 6 -10.40 18.64 -43.85
C ASP A 6 -10.94 17.47 -42.99
N ARG A 7 -10.14 16.41 -42.87
CA ARG A 7 -10.43 15.27 -41.96
C ARG A 7 -10.15 15.71 -40.54
N PRO A 8 -11.16 15.83 -39.67
CA PRO A 8 -10.91 16.11 -38.26
C PRO A 8 -10.14 14.93 -37.66
N THR A 9 -8.88 15.18 -37.38
CA THR A 9 -8.02 14.24 -36.63
C THR A 9 -8.62 14.06 -35.22
N ARG A 10 -9.31 12.95 -35.04
CA ARG A 10 -9.82 12.43 -33.73
C ARG A 10 -8.65 12.10 -32.83
N ARG A 11 -7.86 13.11 -32.43
CA ARG A 11 -6.73 12.93 -31.48
C ARG A 11 -7.25 12.84 -30.06
N GLY A 12 -7.30 11.58 -29.53
CA GLY A 12 -6.73 11.31 -28.24
C GLY A 12 -7.49 11.75 -26.99
N THR A 13 -8.79 11.39 -26.83
CA THR A 13 -9.45 11.46 -25.50
C THR A 13 -9.00 10.35 -24.54
N GLY A 14 -8.30 9.33 -25.04
CA GLY A 14 -7.84 8.19 -24.23
C GLY A 14 -6.62 8.48 -23.34
N ALA A 15 -5.68 9.30 -23.79
CA ALA A 15 -4.41 9.52 -23.09
C ALA A 15 -4.51 10.35 -21.80
N ARG A 16 -5.60 11.12 -21.60
CA ARG A 16 -5.78 11.96 -20.41
C ARG A 16 -6.45 11.24 -19.23
N ARG A 17 -7.08 10.09 -19.44
CA ARG A 17 -7.77 9.33 -18.38
C ARG A 17 -6.85 8.39 -17.62
N ALA A 18 -5.78 7.91 -18.23
CA ALA A 18 -4.84 6.96 -17.63
C ALA A 18 -4.23 7.43 -16.28
N PRO A 19 -3.77 8.68 -16.13
CA PRO A 19 -3.19 9.11 -14.86
C PRO A 19 -4.21 9.27 -13.72
N ALA A 20 -5.49 9.54 -14.02
CA ALA A 20 -6.52 9.69 -12.99
C ALA A 20 -6.90 8.36 -12.33
N LEU A 21 -6.78 7.24 -13.03
CA LEU A 21 -7.04 5.89 -12.52
C LEU A 21 -5.82 5.26 -11.84
N LEU A 22 -4.63 5.80 -12.08
CA LEU A 22 -3.39 5.25 -11.51
C LEU A 22 -3.36 5.41 -9.98
N VAL A 23 -3.82 6.54 -9.44
CA VAL A 23 -3.85 6.77 -7.98
C VAL A 23 -4.74 5.76 -7.26
N PRO A 24 -6.02 5.56 -7.63
CA PRO A 24 -6.85 4.55 -6.99
C PRO A 24 -6.36 3.12 -7.23
N ALA A 25 -5.76 2.82 -8.38
CA ALA A 25 -5.19 1.50 -8.64
C ALA A 25 -4.02 1.18 -7.71
N LEU A 26 -3.09 2.13 -7.51
CA LEU A 26 -1.97 1.98 -6.58
C LEU A 26 -2.45 1.91 -5.12
N ALA A 27 -3.47 2.69 -4.75
CA ALA A 27 -4.06 2.64 -3.41
C ALA A 27 -4.70 1.26 -3.13
N LEU A 28 -5.43 0.70 -4.10
CA LEU A 28 -5.99 -0.65 -4.00
C LEU A 28 -4.90 -1.72 -3.92
N ALA A 29 -3.84 -1.61 -4.72
CA ALA A 29 -2.71 -2.52 -4.65
C ALA A 29 -2.04 -2.48 -3.28
N ALA A 30 -1.83 -1.30 -2.70
CA ALA A 30 -1.27 -1.15 -1.35
C ALA A 30 -2.18 -1.79 -0.29
N ALA A 31 -3.50 -1.58 -0.36
CA ALA A 31 -4.46 -2.19 0.55
C ALA A 31 -4.51 -3.73 0.41
N ALA A 32 -4.46 -4.26 -0.81
CA ALA A 32 -4.41 -5.69 -1.06
C ALA A 32 -3.12 -6.34 -0.51
N LEU A 33 -1.97 -5.65 -0.65
CA LEU A 33 -0.70 -6.11 -0.10
C LEU A 33 -0.68 -6.07 1.43
N LEU A 34 -1.32 -5.06 2.05
CA LEU A 34 -1.51 -5.02 3.50
C LEU A 34 -2.39 -6.19 3.97
N ALA A 35 -3.49 -6.46 3.28
CA ALA A 35 -4.36 -7.61 3.59
C ALA A 35 -3.62 -8.94 3.45
N ALA A 36 -2.81 -9.11 2.39
CA ALA A 36 -1.96 -10.27 2.21
C ALA A 36 -0.92 -10.41 3.34
N ARG A 37 -0.32 -9.30 3.77
CA ARG A 37 0.62 -9.28 4.90
C ARG A 37 -0.04 -9.78 6.19
N ILE A 38 -1.26 -9.34 6.47
CA ILE A 38 -2.04 -9.78 7.65
C ILE A 38 -2.38 -11.27 7.53
N ALA A 39 -2.74 -11.75 6.34
CA ALA A 39 -3.03 -13.17 6.11
C ALA A 39 -1.81 -14.08 6.33
N PHE A 40 -0.59 -13.59 6.10
CA PHE A 40 0.65 -14.34 6.33
C PHE A 40 1.18 -14.25 7.76
N ASP A 41 0.49 -13.55 8.66
CA ASP A 41 0.95 -13.41 10.05
C ASP A 41 0.99 -14.75 10.79
N SER A 42 0.13 -15.70 10.42
CA SER A 42 0.13 -17.08 10.94
C SER A 42 1.39 -17.87 10.61
N ASP A 43 2.16 -17.46 9.58
CA ASP A 43 3.39 -18.15 9.19
C ASP A 43 4.55 -17.94 10.19
N THR A 44 4.43 -16.94 11.07
CA THR A 44 5.47 -16.62 12.06
C THR A 44 5.58 -17.63 13.18
N PHE A 45 4.49 -18.32 13.50
CA PHE A 45 4.43 -19.32 14.56
C PHE A 45 3.99 -20.67 14.01
N GLN A 46 4.87 -21.66 14.07
CA GLN A 46 4.54 -23.05 13.75
C GLN A 46 4.98 -23.97 14.90
N HIS A 47 4.06 -24.82 15.36
CA HIS A 47 4.32 -25.80 16.41
C HIS A 47 4.96 -25.20 17.69
N CYS A 48 4.46 -24.05 18.12
CA CYS A 48 5.00 -23.33 19.30
C CYS A 48 6.44 -22.83 19.16
N ARG A 49 6.91 -22.68 17.92
CA ARG A 49 8.25 -22.17 17.62
C ARG A 49 8.13 -20.90 16.79
N TYR A 50 8.75 -19.83 17.22
CA TYR A 50 8.89 -18.62 16.44
C TYR A 50 9.91 -18.85 15.33
N LEU A 51 9.47 -18.81 14.08
CA LEU A 51 10.31 -19.00 12.90
C LEU A 51 10.86 -17.68 12.35
N GLY A 52 10.39 -16.56 12.89
CA GLY A 52 10.70 -15.23 12.37
C GLY A 52 9.83 -14.86 11.17
N PRO A 53 9.94 -13.59 10.72
CA PRO A 53 9.15 -13.09 9.60
C PRO A 53 9.57 -13.77 8.29
N SER A 54 8.60 -14.34 7.58
CA SER A 54 8.83 -15.01 6.30
C SER A 54 9.22 -14.03 5.20
N LEU A 55 9.91 -14.50 4.15
CA LEU A 55 10.24 -13.68 2.98
C LEU A 55 8.97 -13.05 2.35
N ARG A 56 7.86 -13.78 2.36
CA ARG A 56 6.57 -13.27 1.85
C ARG A 56 6.08 -12.04 2.61
N MET A 57 6.26 -12.03 3.93
CA MET A 57 5.90 -10.90 4.78
C MET A 57 6.77 -9.67 4.48
N HIS A 58 8.07 -9.86 4.24
CA HIS A 58 8.97 -8.79 3.83
C HIS A 58 8.55 -8.22 2.46
N VAL A 59 8.36 -9.08 1.47
CA VAL A 59 8.00 -8.66 0.11
C VAL A 59 6.66 -7.91 0.09
N THR A 60 5.62 -8.44 0.76
CA THR A 60 4.30 -7.79 0.78
C THR A 60 4.32 -6.45 1.52
N SER A 61 5.06 -6.32 2.63
CA SER A 61 5.17 -5.08 3.38
C SER A 61 5.91 -3.99 2.59
N TRP A 62 7.07 -4.32 2.01
CA TRP A 62 7.86 -3.36 1.24
C TRP A 62 7.20 -2.98 -0.09
N ALA A 63 6.61 -3.95 -0.80
CA ALA A 63 5.88 -3.67 -2.04
C ALA A 63 4.62 -2.81 -1.76
N GLY A 64 3.89 -3.12 -0.69
CA GLY A 64 2.74 -2.33 -0.25
C GLY A 64 3.13 -0.89 0.08
N LEU A 65 4.22 -0.70 0.84
CA LEU A 65 4.75 0.62 1.18
C LEU A 65 5.13 1.42 -0.08
N ALA A 66 5.84 0.78 -1.02
CA ALA A 66 6.21 1.41 -2.29
C ALA A 66 4.98 1.83 -3.10
N CYS A 67 3.94 0.99 -3.19
CA CYS A 67 2.68 1.32 -3.87
C CYS A 67 1.96 2.50 -3.20
N ALA A 68 1.90 2.54 -1.86
CA ALA A 68 1.26 3.63 -1.12
C ALA A 68 1.99 4.96 -1.34
N VAL A 69 3.32 4.97 -1.26
CA VAL A 69 4.15 6.15 -1.54
C VAL A 69 3.97 6.60 -2.99
N ALA A 70 4.01 5.68 -3.95
CA ALA A 70 3.80 5.99 -5.37
C ALA A 70 2.42 6.59 -5.63
N ALA A 71 1.37 6.12 -4.97
CA ALA A 71 0.01 6.68 -5.05
C ALA A 71 -0.01 8.14 -4.60
N LEU A 72 0.58 8.44 -3.44
CA LEU A 72 0.64 9.80 -2.88
C LEU A 72 1.50 10.74 -3.76
N LEU A 73 2.67 10.30 -4.20
CA LEU A 73 3.53 11.08 -5.09
C LEU A 73 2.84 11.41 -6.42
N THR A 74 2.14 10.43 -6.99
CA THR A 74 1.36 10.60 -8.21
C THR A 74 0.24 11.61 -7.98
N TYR A 75 -0.48 11.51 -6.87
CA TYR A 75 -1.52 12.46 -6.49
C TYR A 75 -0.98 13.89 -6.36
N VAL A 76 0.13 14.08 -5.60
CA VAL A 76 0.76 15.39 -5.42
C VAL A 76 1.21 15.98 -6.76
N ARG A 77 1.89 15.21 -7.60
CA ARG A 77 2.32 15.64 -8.94
C ARG A 77 1.15 16.08 -9.82
N HIS A 78 0.01 15.40 -9.72
CA HIS A 78 -1.19 15.80 -10.46
C HIS A 78 -1.82 17.08 -9.92
N ARG A 79 -1.77 17.28 -8.60
CA ARG A 79 -2.34 18.46 -7.95
C ARG A 79 -1.53 19.73 -8.21
N THR A 80 -0.20 19.61 -8.30
CA THR A 80 0.72 20.75 -8.46
C THR A 80 0.91 21.21 -9.90
N ARG A 81 0.39 20.46 -10.89
CA ARG A 81 0.47 20.89 -12.30
C ARG A 81 -0.46 22.08 -12.57
N PRO A 82 0.07 23.29 -12.91
CA PRO A 82 -0.74 24.45 -13.27
C PRO A 82 -1.49 24.17 -14.56
N GLY A 83 -2.76 24.57 -14.64
CA GLY A 83 -3.57 24.52 -15.87
C GLY A 83 -4.47 23.30 -16.04
N GLY A 84 -4.62 22.44 -15.04
CA GLY A 84 -5.56 21.33 -15.09
C GLY A 84 -7.00 21.79 -14.82
N ALA A 85 -7.87 21.76 -15.86
CA ALA A 85 -9.32 21.89 -15.68
C ALA A 85 -9.82 20.85 -14.65
N PRO A 86 -10.90 21.13 -13.90
CA PRO A 86 -11.47 20.20 -12.92
C PRO A 86 -11.94 18.92 -13.62
N ALA A 87 -11.06 17.90 -13.64
CA ALA A 87 -11.38 16.62 -14.23
C ALA A 87 -12.39 15.86 -13.35
N PRO A 88 -13.40 15.18 -13.93
CA PRO A 88 -14.43 14.45 -13.19
C PRO A 88 -13.88 13.38 -12.22
N GLY A 89 -12.64 12.95 -12.38
CA GLY A 89 -11.97 11.99 -11.47
C GLY A 89 -11.27 12.62 -10.25
N ARG A 90 -11.28 13.94 -10.07
CA ARG A 90 -10.54 14.61 -8.99
C ARG A 90 -11.05 14.23 -7.59
N ARG A 91 -12.36 14.07 -7.43
CA ARG A 91 -12.96 13.63 -6.14
C ARG A 91 -12.53 12.21 -5.79
N LEU A 92 -12.53 11.30 -6.77
CA LEU A 92 -12.10 9.92 -6.57
C LEU A 92 -10.61 9.86 -6.21
N ALA A 93 -9.76 10.62 -6.91
CA ALA A 93 -8.33 10.67 -6.60
C ALA A 93 -8.03 11.28 -5.23
N SER A 94 -8.80 12.28 -4.78
CA SER A 94 -8.63 12.82 -3.42
C SER A 94 -9.12 11.87 -2.35
N ALA A 95 -10.26 11.20 -2.55
CA ALA A 95 -10.76 10.21 -1.62
C ALA A 95 -9.80 9.02 -1.49
N SER A 96 -9.29 8.50 -2.62
CA SER A 96 -8.30 7.41 -2.59
C SER A 96 -6.98 7.83 -1.94
N ALA A 97 -6.51 9.06 -2.15
CA ALA A 97 -5.32 9.58 -1.49
C ALA A 97 -5.49 9.68 0.04
N LEU A 98 -6.67 10.14 0.50
CA LEU A 98 -6.97 10.19 1.94
C LEU A 98 -7.02 8.79 2.56
N LEU A 99 -7.61 7.81 1.88
CA LEU A 99 -7.64 6.42 2.32
C LEU A 99 -6.25 5.76 2.29
N THR A 100 -5.35 6.24 1.44
CA THR A 100 -3.97 5.71 1.37
C THR A 100 -3.15 6.09 2.60
N LEU A 101 -3.46 7.19 3.30
CA LEU A 101 -2.71 7.62 4.49
C LEU A 101 -2.76 6.59 5.64
N PRO A 102 -3.93 6.10 6.09
CA PRO A 102 -3.96 5.06 7.12
C PRO A 102 -3.33 3.75 6.64
N VAL A 103 -3.49 3.38 5.37
CA VAL A 103 -2.83 2.20 4.80
C VAL A 103 -1.32 2.34 4.83
N LEU A 104 -0.79 3.52 4.48
CA LEU A 104 0.64 3.84 4.57
C LEU A 104 1.15 3.72 6.01
N ALA A 105 0.41 4.27 6.99
CA ALA A 105 0.78 4.19 8.39
C ALA A 105 0.83 2.74 8.89
N LEU A 106 -0.16 1.93 8.53
CA LEU A 106 -0.20 0.50 8.89
C LEU A 106 0.92 -0.30 8.21
N LEU A 107 1.25 0.01 6.95
CA LEU A 107 2.38 -0.62 6.26
C LEU A 107 3.72 -0.21 6.86
N ALA A 108 3.90 1.06 7.22
CA ALA A 108 5.10 1.52 7.91
C ALA A 108 5.27 0.85 9.28
N LEU A 109 4.16 0.73 10.02
CA LEU A 109 4.13 -0.01 11.28
C LEU A 109 4.46 -1.49 11.06
N SER A 110 3.93 -2.12 10.01
CA SER A 110 4.24 -3.51 9.66
C SER A 110 5.72 -3.70 9.36
N VAL A 111 6.33 -2.78 8.61
CA VAL A 111 7.78 -2.79 8.34
C VAL A 111 8.58 -2.60 9.63
N TYR A 112 8.15 -1.70 10.51
CA TYR A 112 8.78 -1.53 11.82
C TYR A 112 8.77 -2.83 12.63
N TRP A 113 7.61 -3.50 12.73
CA TRP A 113 7.47 -4.76 13.45
C TRP A 113 8.28 -5.92 12.85
N LEU A 114 8.54 -5.92 11.54
CA LEU A 114 9.42 -6.90 10.89
C LEU A 114 10.88 -6.82 11.38
N HIS A 115 11.30 -5.65 11.87
CA HIS A 115 12.67 -5.40 12.33
C HIS A 115 12.78 -5.24 13.85
N ALA A 116 11.64 -5.18 14.54
CA ALA A 116 11.62 -5.10 15.99
C ALA A 116 12.03 -6.46 16.60
N PRO A 117 12.86 -6.45 17.66
CA PRO A 117 13.20 -7.68 18.36
C PRO A 117 11.94 -8.30 18.98
N ASP A 118 11.83 -9.62 18.89
CA ASP A 118 10.72 -10.36 19.50
C ASP A 118 10.79 -10.25 21.04
N PRO A 119 9.79 -9.62 21.69
CA PRO A 119 9.78 -9.48 23.14
C PRO A 119 9.54 -10.79 23.89
N SER A 120 9.05 -11.85 23.22
CA SER A 120 8.75 -13.15 23.82
C SER A 120 9.97 -14.08 23.94
N GLY A 121 11.13 -13.68 23.35
CA GLY A 121 12.35 -14.50 23.39
C GLY A 121 12.24 -15.86 22.72
N GLY A 122 11.21 -16.06 21.89
CA GLY A 122 11.04 -17.26 21.06
C GLY A 122 10.57 -18.53 21.77
N HIS A 123 10.18 -18.47 23.04
CA HIS A 123 9.95 -19.70 23.85
C HIS A 123 8.49 -19.97 24.25
N ASP A 124 7.52 -19.08 24.02
CA ASP A 124 6.20 -19.28 24.62
C ASP A 124 5.05 -19.39 23.61
N CYS A 125 4.40 -20.57 23.62
CA CYS A 125 3.05 -20.77 23.08
C CYS A 125 1.95 -20.11 23.91
N SER A 126 2.26 -19.68 25.11
CA SER A 126 1.35 -19.01 26.02
C SER A 126 1.40 -17.49 25.78
N GLY A 127 0.73 -17.00 24.75
CA GLY A 127 0.51 -15.57 24.52
C GLY A 127 -0.27 -14.86 25.63
N LEU A 128 -0.32 -15.43 26.82
CA LEU A 128 -1.08 -14.95 27.98
C LEU A 128 -0.25 -14.70 29.24
N LEU A 129 1.07 -14.89 29.23
CA LEU A 129 1.86 -14.85 30.48
C LEU A 129 3.15 -14.00 30.47
N PRO A 130 3.12 -12.70 30.11
CA PRO A 130 4.15 -11.80 30.65
C PRO A 130 3.77 -11.20 32.01
N LEU A 131 2.62 -11.55 32.62
CA LEU A 131 2.13 -10.91 33.84
C LEU A 131 2.50 -11.63 35.16
N LEU A 132 3.06 -12.82 35.09
CA LEU A 132 3.52 -13.51 36.28
C LEU A 132 5.05 -13.70 36.22
N PRO A 133 5.82 -13.09 37.12
CA PRO A 133 7.25 -13.40 37.24
C PRO A 133 7.40 -14.85 37.67
N GLY A 134 7.72 -15.73 36.71
CA GLY A 134 8.05 -17.10 36.97
C GLY A 134 9.29 -17.21 37.86
N PRO A 135 9.39 -18.25 38.74
CA PRO A 135 10.57 -18.45 39.56
C PRO A 135 11.79 -18.68 38.66
N ARG A 136 12.79 -17.82 38.82
CA ARG A 136 14.11 -17.99 38.21
C ARG A 136 14.81 -19.12 38.95
N PHE A 137 14.91 -20.29 38.31
CA PHE A 137 15.84 -21.33 38.72
C PHE A 137 17.12 -21.20 37.92
#